data_f506916b62d6e30857351501432dd991
#
_entry.id   f506916b62d6e30857351501432dd991
#
_cell.length_a   1.000
_cell.length_b   1.000
_cell.length_c   1.000
_cell.angle_alpha   90.00
_cell.angle_beta   90.00
_cell.angle_gamma   90.00
#
_symmetry.space_group_name_H-M   'P 1'
#
loop_
_entity.id
_entity.type
_entity.pdbx_description
1 polymer ?
#
loop_
_entity_poly.entity_id
_entity_poly.type
_entity_poly.pdbx_seq_one_letter_code
_entity_poly.pdbx_strand_id
1 'polypeptide(L)'
;MSMNIYDFLISDQEITTAVSNACNFFGLPEVPVMNSEGVCVWSNDVHTTFDDVLGVNREQLSDMGMISDDSLKLAYTHECAHRALQGYDNYEGTQEELVCDYFAGIHAGLNNIDADQFEEALSKTTGSETHPNGALRVEAIEYGKQIVSDIKTQGIEPTFEYCLDRFDDFQPTNSDLSTMDVHWGDPDSIISFGSAYSKEEYVAKAENCYKEADKYYVKAQRDDKASDKAHDLEQAEKWRRRGDEYINKSKYTGNK
;
A
#
# COMPACT_ATOMS: atom_id res chain seq x y z
N MET A 1 -6.29 -25.54 -29.04
CA MET A 1 -5.87 -24.29 -28.38
C MET A 1 -4.39 -24.16 -28.60
N SER A 2 -3.92 -23.08 -29.22
CA SER A 2 -2.49 -22.80 -29.33
C SER A 2 -2.06 -22.30 -27.94
N MET A 3 -1.23 -23.04 -27.26
CA MET A 3 -0.68 -22.65 -25.96
C MET A 3 0.28 -21.50 -26.21
N ASN A 4 0.11 -20.38 -25.50
CA ASN A 4 0.98 -19.23 -25.62
C ASN A 4 2.34 -19.57 -24.97
N ILE A 5 3.45 -19.10 -25.52
CA ILE A 5 4.78 -19.35 -24.95
C ILE A 5 4.90 -18.83 -23.51
N TYR A 6 4.16 -17.78 -23.17
CA TYR A 6 4.14 -17.17 -21.84
C TYR A 6 3.44 -18.02 -20.79
N ASP A 7 2.54 -18.96 -21.20
CA ASP A 7 1.90 -19.93 -20.29
C ASP A 7 2.91 -20.95 -19.75
N PHE A 8 4.08 -21.09 -20.40
CA PHE A 8 5.17 -21.93 -19.91
C PHE A 8 6.10 -21.22 -18.95
N LEU A 9 6.18 -19.87 -19.03
CA LEU A 9 7.05 -19.08 -18.17
C LEU A 9 6.38 -18.77 -16.84
N ILE A 10 5.05 -18.58 -16.84
CA ILE A 10 4.26 -18.25 -15.66
C ILE A 10 2.97 -19.07 -15.71
N SER A 11 2.86 -20.07 -14.87
CA SER A 11 1.68 -20.95 -14.79
C SER A 11 0.54 -20.31 -13.99
N ASP A 12 -0.68 -20.82 -14.19
CA ASP A 12 -1.85 -20.44 -13.38
C ASP A 12 -1.64 -20.71 -11.88
N GLN A 13 -0.91 -21.77 -11.55
CA GLN A 13 -0.63 -22.15 -10.16
C GLN A 13 0.31 -21.13 -9.51
N GLU A 14 1.35 -20.68 -10.20
CA GLU A 14 2.27 -19.64 -9.70
C GLU A 14 1.53 -18.34 -9.43
N ILE A 15 0.68 -17.89 -10.37
CA ILE A 15 -0.17 -16.72 -10.19
C ILE A 15 -1.09 -16.88 -8.97
N THR A 16 -1.83 -17.98 -8.90
CA THR A 16 -2.76 -18.24 -7.79
C THR A 16 -2.03 -18.26 -6.45
N THR A 17 -0.85 -18.88 -6.41
CA THR A 17 -0.03 -18.93 -5.19
C THR A 17 0.47 -17.56 -4.79
N ALA A 18 0.92 -16.74 -5.74
CA ALA A 18 1.39 -15.39 -5.49
C ALA A 18 0.27 -14.49 -4.96
N VAL A 19 -0.92 -14.56 -5.59
CA VAL A 19 -2.11 -13.81 -5.13
C VAL A 19 -2.56 -14.23 -3.74
N SER A 20 -2.66 -15.54 -3.49
CA SER A 20 -3.03 -16.06 -2.15
C SER A 20 -2.04 -15.59 -1.08
N ASN A 21 -0.74 -15.61 -1.39
CA ASN A 21 0.29 -15.13 -0.48
C ASN A 21 0.15 -13.63 -0.18
N ALA A 22 -0.07 -12.82 -1.19
CA ALA A 22 -0.27 -11.37 -1.04
C ALA A 22 -1.56 -11.03 -0.27
N CYS A 23 -2.68 -11.70 -0.58
CA CYS A 23 -3.93 -11.53 0.16
C CYS A 23 -3.75 -11.91 1.65
N ASN A 24 -3.09 -13.03 1.93
CA ASN A 24 -2.83 -13.47 3.30
C ASN A 24 -1.94 -12.49 4.06
N PHE A 25 -0.95 -11.88 3.40
CA PHE A 25 -0.08 -10.88 4.01
C PHE A 25 -0.86 -9.69 4.57
N PHE A 26 -1.89 -9.22 3.88
CA PHE A 26 -2.76 -8.13 4.34
C PHE A 26 -3.99 -8.60 5.11
N GLY A 27 -4.20 -9.90 5.30
CA GLY A 27 -5.43 -10.43 5.89
C GLY A 27 -6.68 -10.20 5.03
N LEU A 28 -6.50 -10.03 3.72
CA LEU A 28 -7.58 -9.83 2.76
C LEU A 28 -8.18 -11.18 2.31
N PRO A 29 -9.48 -11.22 1.99
CA PRO A 29 -10.06 -12.39 1.33
C PRO A 29 -9.43 -12.59 -0.05
N GLU A 30 -9.27 -13.86 -0.44
CA GLU A 30 -8.81 -14.20 -1.79
C GLU A 30 -9.80 -13.67 -2.84
N VAL A 31 -9.24 -13.24 -3.97
CA VAL A 31 -9.99 -12.71 -5.09
C VAL A 31 -9.70 -13.52 -6.36
N PRO A 32 -10.67 -13.60 -7.29
CA PRO A 32 -10.44 -14.25 -8.56
C PRO A 32 -9.40 -13.50 -9.39
N VAL A 33 -8.65 -14.27 -10.18
CA VAL A 33 -7.67 -13.74 -11.12
C VAL A 33 -8.22 -13.89 -12.54
N MET A 34 -8.16 -12.84 -13.34
CA MET A 34 -8.62 -12.84 -14.72
C MET A 34 -7.52 -12.30 -15.66
N ASN A 35 -7.46 -12.85 -16.87
CA ASN A 35 -6.59 -12.29 -17.90
C ASN A 35 -7.03 -10.86 -18.24
N SER A 36 -6.09 -9.93 -18.29
CA SER A 36 -6.33 -8.51 -18.60
C SER A 36 -5.37 -8.02 -19.69
N GLU A 37 -5.62 -6.83 -20.22
CA GLU A 37 -4.75 -6.19 -21.21
C GLU A 37 -3.55 -5.48 -20.55
N GLY A 38 -3.62 -5.23 -19.24
CA GLY A 38 -2.56 -4.59 -18.46
C GLY A 38 -1.88 -5.55 -17.48
N VAL A 39 -0.72 -5.15 -16.97
CA VAL A 39 -0.05 -5.82 -15.84
C VAL A 39 -0.87 -5.60 -14.59
N CYS A 40 -1.19 -6.70 -13.88
CA CYS A 40 -1.68 -6.69 -12.50
C CYS A 40 -2.59 -5.50 -12.16
N VAL A 41 -3.63 -5.26 -12.98
CA VAL A 41 -4.57 -4.17 -12.74
C VAL A 41 -5.62 -4.66 -11.75
N TRP A 42 -5.75 -3.97 -10.65
CA TRP A 42 -6.90 -4.10 -9.77
C TRP A 42 -8.10 -3.44 -10.45
N SER A 43 -9.12 -4.18 -10.81
CA SER A 43 -10.33 -3.61 -11.38
C SER A 43 -11.56 -4.03 -10.57
N ASN A 44 -12.37 -3.04 -10.20
CA ASN A 44 -13.76 -3.30 -9.86
C ASN A 44 -14.51 -3.57 -11.17
N ASP A 45 -14.68 -4.85 -11.53
CA ASP A 45 -15.42 -5.18 -12.72
C ASP A 45 -16.91 -5.32 -12.41
N VAL A 46 -17.69 -4.32 -12.81
CA VAL A 46 -19.16 -4.32 -12.70
C VAL A 46 -19.85 -5.48 -13.44
N HIS A 47 -19.10 -6.24 -14.22
CA HIS A 47 -19.62 -7.38 -14.99
C HIS A 47 -19.43 -8.73 -14.32
N THR A 48 -18.70 -8.78 -13.18
CA THR A 48 -18.51 -10.01 -12.42
C THR A 48 -19.43 -10.05 -11.19
N THR A 49 -19.62 -11.25 -10.64
CA THR A 49 -20.33 -11.45 -9.35
C THR A 49 -19.43 -11.15 -8.16
N PHE A 50 -18.18 -10.71 -8.40
CA PHE A 50 -17.19 -10.37 -7.38
C PHE A 50 -16.99 -8.85 -7.38
N ASP A 51 -16.87 -8.28 -6.21
CA ASP A 51 -16.63 -6.85 -6.03
C ASP A 51 -15.24 -6.44 -6.52
N ASP A 52 -14.25 -7.37 -6.43
CA ASP A 52 -12.85 -7.16 -6.80
C ASP A 52 -12.33 -8.32 -7.64
N VAL A 53 -11.46 -8.01 -8.61
CA VAL A 53 -10.78 -8.99 -9.48
C VAL A 53 -9.34 -8.52 -9.70
N LEU A 54 -8.36 -9.44 -9.62
CA LEU A 54 -6.99 -9.15 -10.02
C LEU A 54 -6.77 -9.48 -11.50
N GLY A 55 -6.25 -8.52 -12.23
CA GLY A 55 -5.82 -8.72 -13.61
C GLY A 55 -4.47 -9.42 -13.70
N VAL A 56 -4.27 -10.25 -14.73
CA VAL A 56 -2.98 -10.81 -15.07
C VAL A 56 -2.69 -10.65 -16.56
N ASN A 57 -1.51 -10.18 -16.88
CA ASN A 57 -0.93 -10.21 -18.22
C ASN A 57 0.44 -10.88 -18.15
N ARG A 58 0.50 -12.17 -18.50
CA ARG A 58 1.74 -12.97 -18.42
C ARG A 58 2.81 -12.51 -19.39
N GLU A 59 2.40 -12.02 -20.58
CA GLU A 59 3.32 -11.46 -21.57
C GLU A 59 4.05 -10.25 -20.98
N GLN A 60 3.30 -9.33 -20.41
CA GLN A 60 3.85 -8.12 -19.83
C GLN A 60 4.72 -8.41 -18.60
N LEU A 61 4.29 -9.32 -17.70
CA LEU A 61 5.12 -9.76 -16.56
C LEU A 61 6.44 -10.37 -17.03
N SER A 62 6.39 -11.22 -18.07
CA SER A 62 7.58 -11.84 -18.65
C SER A 62 8.50 -10.80 -19.32
N ASP A 63 7.94 -9.86 -20.07
CA ASP A 63 8.71 -8.79 -20.74
C ASP A 63 9.38 -7.86 -19.74
N MET A 64 8.78 -7.64 -18.58
CA MET A 64 9.37 -6.92 -17.46
C MET A 64 10.43 -7.74 -16.71
N GLY A 65 10.51 -9.06 -16.92
CA GLY A 65 11.41 -9.96 -16.22
C GLY A 65 10.88 -10.48 -14.88
N MET A 66 9.60 -10.26 -14.57
CA MET A 66 8.93 -10.75 -13.36
C MET A 66 8.42 -12.18 -13.55
N ILE A 67 9.32 -13.14 -13.55
CA ILE A 67 9.00 -14.55 -13.83
C ILE A 67 9.30 -15.51 -12.68
N SER A 68 9.97 -15.07 -11.62
CA SER A 68 10.19 -15.90 -10.44
C SER A 68 8.99 -15.86 -9.50
N ASP A 69 8.81 -16.93 -8.73
CA ASP A 69 7.78 -16.97 -7.67
C ASP A 69 7.84 -15.76 -6.75
N ASP A 70 9.03 -15.30 -6.42
CA ASP A 70 9.26 -14.20 -5.50
C ASP A 70 8.90 -12.85 -6.15
N SER A 71 9.31 -12.60 -7.40
CA SER A 71 8.91 -11.38 -8.11
C SER A 71 7.39 -11.30 -8.33
N LEU A 72 6.74 -12.43 -8.61
CA LEU A 72 5.28 -12.51 -8.73
C LEU A 72 4.58 -12.22 -7.39
N LYS A 73 5.07 -12.78 -6.27
CA LYS A 73 4.53 -12.47 -4.93
C LYS A 73 4.59 -10.98 -4.64
N LEU A 74 5.72 -10.32 -4.95
CA LEU A 74 5.88 -8.89 -4.68
C LEU A 74 5.03 -8.03 -5.61
N ALA A 75 4.91 -8.38 -6.89
CA ALA A 75 3.99 -7.72 -7.81
C ALA A 75 2.55 -7.78 -7.30
N TYR A 76 2.08 -8.95 -6.87
CA TYR A 76 0.72 -9.06 -6.30
C TYR A 76 0.59 -8.47 -4.90
N THR A 77 1.69 -8.37 -4.15
CA THR A 77 1.69 -7.61 -2.89
C THR A 77 1.44 -6.13 -3.16
N HIS A 78 2.08 -5.57 -4.17
CA HIS A 78 1.84 -4.19 -4.60
C HIS A 78 0.35 -3.99 -4.95
N GLU A 79 -0.23 -4.85 -5.79
CA GLU A 79 -1.65 -4.74 -6.17
C GLU A 79 -2.62 -4.94 -4.99
N CYS A 80 -2.30 -5.88 -4.09
CA CYS A 80 -3.10 -6.07 -2.88
C CYS A 80 -2.97 -4.91 -1.89
N ALA A 81 -1.86 -4.16 -1.91
CA ALA A 81 -1.70 -2.97 -1.09
C ALA A 81 -2.69 -1.87 -1.49
N HIS A 82 -2.95 -1.66 -2.79
CA HIS A 82 -4.02 -0.75 -3.25
C HIS A 82 -5.36 -1.08 -2.59
N ARG A 83 -5.69 -2.37 -2.48
CA ARG A 83 -6.92 -2.78 -1.79
C ARG A 83 -6.86 -2.56 -0.28
N ALA A 84 -5.73 -2.86 0.34
CA ALA A 84 -5.55 -2.65 1.77
C ALA A 84 -5.62 -1.16 2.14
N LEU A 85 -5.26 -0.28 1.19
CA LEU A 85 -5.33 1.17 1.32
C LEU A 85 -6.74 1.74 1.07
N GLN A 86 -7.67 0.97 0.54
CA GLN A 86 -9.04 1.45 0.34
C GLN A 86 -9.63 1.98 1.65
N GLY A 87 -10.00 3.26 1.64
CA GLY A 87 -10.47 3.98 2.83
C GLY A 87 -9.40 4.71 3.64
N TYR A 88 -8.18 4.76 3.12
CA TYR A 88 -7.10 5.62 3.59
C TYR A 88 -6.91 6.75 2.56
N ASP A 89 -7.69 7.83 2.70
CA ASP A 89 -7.74 8.93 1.71
C ASP A 89 -6.50 9.84 1.72
N ASN A 90 -5.44 9.45 2.43
CA ASN A 90 -4.22 10.25 2.56
C ASN A 90 -3.22 10.01 1.42
N TYR A 91 -3.42 8.96 0.63
CA TYR A 91 -2.50 8.57 -0.43
C TYR A 91 -3.26 8.50 -1.75
N GLU A 92 -2.86 9.31 -2.73
CA GLU A 92 -3.47 9.37 -4.05
C GLU A 92 -2.39 9.37 -5.15
N GLY A 93 -2.72 8.81 -6.30
CA GLY A 93 -1.86 8.85 -7.48
C GLY A 93 -0.48 8.26 -7.22
N THR A 94 0.57 9.00 -7.55
CA THR A 94 1.95 8.54 -7.42
C THR A 94 2.39 8.24 -5.99
N GLN A 95 1.77 8.86 -4.99
CA GLN A 95 2.08 8.58 -3.59
C GLN A 95 1.51 7.22 -3.17
N GLU A 96 0.30 6.88 -3.58
CA GLU A 96 -0.28 5.57 -3.33
C GLU A 96 0.58 4.45 -3.93
N GLU A 97 1.09 4.65 -5.16
CA GLU A 97 2.02 3.72 -5.81
C GLU A 97 3.28 3.46 -4.96
N LEU A 98 3.86 4.52 -4.38
CA LEU A 98 5.03 4.39 -3.51
C LEU A 98 4.71 3.66 -2.21
N VAL A 99 3.53 3.86 -1.62
CA VAL A 99 3.07 3.09 -0.46
C VAL A 99 2.92 1.62 -0.83
N CYS A 100 2.39 1.31 -2.01
CA CYS A 100 2.26 -0.06 -2.49
C CYS A 100 3.63 -0.73 -2.68
N ASP A 101 4.59 -0.03 -3.27
CA ASP A 101 5.98 -0.49 -3.40
C ASP A 101 6.66 -0.67 -2.03
N TYR A 102 6.44 0.25 -1.11
CA TYR A 102 6.92 0.14 0.27
C TYR A 102 6.38 -1.11 0.97
N PHE A 103 5.09 -1.42 0.83
CA PHE A 103 4.53 -2.66 1.40
C PHE A 103 5.06 -3.92 0.73
N ALA A 104 5.40 -3.88 -0.56
CA ALA A 104 6.13 -4.97 -1.20
C ALA A 104 7.51 -5.16 -0.53
N GLY A 105 8.21 -4.08 -0.19
CA GLY A 105 9.46 -4.12 0.59
C GLY A 105 9.28 -4.67 2.00
N ILE A 106 8.21 -4.29 2.71
CA ILE A 106 7.86 -4.86 4.03
C ILE A 106 7.64 -6.37 3.91
N HIS A 107 6.86 -6.80 2.91
CA HIS A 107 6.58 -8.23 2.69
C HIS A 107 7.87 -8.99 2.40
N ALA A 108 8.74 -8.46 1.52
CA ALA A 108 10.04 -9.04 1.22
C ALA A 108 10.89 -9.22 2.49
N GLY A 109 11.02 -8.18 3.29
CA GLY A 109 11.82 -8.21 4.51
C GLY A 109 11.26 -9.13 5.60
N LEU A 110 9.94 -9.20 5.81
CA LEU A 110 9.32 -10.05 6.83
C LEU A 110 9.43 -11.52 6.49
N ASN A 111 9.27 -11.89 5.21
CA ASN A 111 9.18 -13.27 4.75
C ASN A 111 10.44 -13.76 4.04
N ASN A 112 11.52 -12.96 3.99
CA ASN A 112 12.78 -13.23 3.27
C ASN A 112 12.54 -13.60 1.80
N ILE A 113 11.69 -12.84 1.12
CA ILE A 113 11.42 -12.95 -0.31
C ILE A 113 12.53 -12.20 -1.05
N ASP A 114 13.06 -12.78 -2.12
CA ASP A 114 14.05 -12.15 -2.99
C ASP A 114 13.38 -11.07 -3.85
N ALA A 115 13.80 -9.82 -3.68
CA ALA A 115 13.23 -8.67 -4.39
C ALA A 115 14.01 -8.29 -5.67
N ASP A 116 15.14 -8.88 -5.96
CA ASP A 116 16.06 -8.43 -7.01
C ASP A 116 15.37 -8.30 -8.37
N GLN A 117 14.59 -9.32 -8.80
CA GLN A 117 13.89 -9.26 -10.09
C GLN A 117 12.77 -8.21 -10.10
N PHE A 118 12.06 -8.05 -9.00
CA PHE A 118 11.00 -7.05 -8.88
C PHE A 118 11.58 -5.64 -8.93
N GLU A 119 12.62 -5.37 -8.18
CA GLU A 119 13.35 -4.09 -8.18
C GLU A 119 13.98 -3.79 -9.54
N GLU A 120 14.62 -4.78 -10.17
CA GLU A 120 15.19 -4.64 -11.50
C GLU A 120 14.13 -4.27 -12.54
N ALA A 121 12.97 -4.92 -12.51
CA ALA A 121 11.86 -4.64 -13.40
C ALA A 121 11.35 -3.20 -13.22
N LEU A 122 11.11 -2.79 -11.98
CA LEU A 122 10.63 -1.45 -11.67
C LEU A 122 11.67 -0.37 -12.00
N SER A 123 12.95 -0.61 -11.74
CA SER A 123 14.03 0.35 -11.99
C SER A 123 14.09 0.85 -13.45
N LYS A 124 13.59 0.06 -14.39
CA LYS A 124 13.55 0.36 -15.83
C LYS A 124 12.36 1.25 -16.23
N THR A 125 11.42 1.50 -15.32
CA THR A 125 10.24 2.32 -15.64
C THR A 125 10.59 3.81 -15.64
N THR A 126 10.07 4.54 -16.64
CA THR A 126 10.36 5.98 -16.82
C THR A 126 9.43 6.90 -16.03
N GLY A 127 8.43 6.35 -15.37
CA GLY A 127 7.39 7.13 -14.72
C GLY A 127 6.35 7.69 -15.68
N SER A 128 5.22 8.08 -15.14
CA SER A 128 4.08 8.69 -15.84
C SER A 128 3.34 9.64 -14.90
N GLU A 129 2.23 10.21 -15.34
CA GLU A 129 1.36 11.03 -14.47
C GLU A 129 0.79 10.24 -13.28
N THR A 130 0.64 8.93 -13.43
CA THR A 130 0.04 8.05 -12.41
C THR A 130 1.07 7.18 -11.69
N HIS A 131 2.25 6.97 -12.25
CA HIS A 131 3.28 6.10 -11.66
C HIS A 131 4.60 6.86 -11.51
N PRO A 132 5.28 6.75 -10.35
CA PRO A 132 6.59 7.33 -10.13
C PRO A 132 7.65 6.72 -11.06
N ASN A 133 8.77 7.39 -11.22
CA ASN A 133 9.92 6.79 -11.92
C ASN A 133 10.49 5.60 -11.13
N GLY A 134 11.14 4.68 -11.86
CA GLY A 134 11.60 3.43 -11.28
C GLY A 134 12.61 3.58 -10.14
N ALA A 135 13.47 4.60 -10.19
CA ALA A 135 14.42 4.84 -9.10
C ALA A 135 13.72 5.13 -7.78
N LEU A 136 12.68 5.95 -7.81
CA LEU A 136 11.88 6.30 -6.63
C LEU A 136 11.08 5.10 -6.11
N ARG A 137 10.57 4.26 -7.00
CA ARG A 137 9.87 3.01 -6.64
C ARG A 137 10.80 2.04 -5.90
N VAL A 138 12.02 1.86 -6.40
CA VAL A 138 13.04 1.03 -5.74
C VAL A 138 13.42 1.60 -4.36
N GLU A 139 13.56 2.92 -4.23
CA GLU A 139 13.82 3.54 -2.93
C GLU A 139 12.70 3.25 -1.92
N ALA A 140 11.43 3.23 -2.34
CA ALA A 140 10.31 2.89 -1.47
C ALA A 140 10.36 1.41 -1.02
N ILE A 141 10.70 0.47 -1.91
CA ILE A 141 10.89 -0.95 -1.57
C ILE A 141 12.01 -1.11 -0.55
N GLU A 142 13.18 -0.51 -0.80
CA GLU A 142 14.33 -0.58 0.11
C GLU A 142 14.02 0.03 1.47
N TYR A 143 13.26 1.13 1.50
CA TYR A 143 12.78 1.70 2.76
C TYR A 143 11.89 0.71 3.53
N GLY A 144 10.99 0.01 2.86
CA GLY A 144 10.17 -1.04 3.48
C GLY A 144 11.03 -2.17 4.10
N LYS A 145 12.04 -2.63 3.38
CA LYS A 145 13.01 -3.64 3.87
C LYS A 145 13.77 -3.14 5.10
N GLN A 146 14.16 -1.85 5.12
CA GLN A 146 14.84 -1.24 6.25
C GLN A 146 13.93 -1.16 7.49
N ILE A 147 12.67 -0.75 7.34
CA ILE A 147 11.70 -0.72 8.44
C ILE A 147 11.54 -2.10 9.07
N VAL A 148 11.54 -3.17 8.28
CA VAL A 148 11.51 -4.54 8.81
C VAL A 148 12.75 -4.86 9.64
N SER A 149 13.93 -4.41 9.22
CA SER A 149 15.16 -4.58 10.01
C SER A 149 15.04 -3.89 11.38
N ASP A 150 14.47 -2.69 11.41
CA ASP A 150 14.25 -1.93 12.63
C ASP A 150 13.22 -2.60 13.54
N ILE A 151 12.09 -3.06 12.98
CA ILE A 151 11.06 -3.83 13.67
C ILE A 151 11.66 -5.07 14.34
N LYS A 152 12.44 -5.86 13.60
CA LYS A 152 13.10 -7.08 14.12
C LYS A 152 14.08 -6.76 15.23
N THR A 153 14.85 -5.68 15.09
CA THR A 153 15.86 -5.26 16.08
C THR A 153 15.21 -4.79 17.39
N GLN A 154 14.08 -4.11 17.28
CA GLN A 154 13.36 -3.54 18.44
C GLN A 154 12.34 -4.51 19.04
N GLY A 155 12.07 -5.66 18.39
CA GLY A 155 11.08 -6.63 18.84
C GLY A 155 9.63 -6.12 18.77
N ILE A 156 9.36 -5.24 17.81
CA ILE A 156 8.02 -4.68 17.57
C ILE A 156 7.21 -5.66 16.74
N GLU A 157 5.93 -5.84 17.07
CA GLU A 157 5.01 -6.60 16.24
C GLU A 157 4.56 -5.73 15.04
N PRO A 158 4.80 -6.17 13.79
CA PRO A 158 4.42 -5.41 12.61
C PRO A 158 2.91 -5.49 12.41
N THR A 159 2.20 -4.38 12.60
CA THR A 159 0.81 -4.23 12.16
C THR A 159 0.76 -3.39 10.89
N PHE A 160 -0.33 -3.52 10.11
CA PHE A 160 -0.52 -2.71 8.91
C PHE A 160 -0.45 -1.22 9.22
N GLU A 161 -1.16 -0.78 10.26
CA GLU A 161 -1.20 0.62 10.68
C GLU A 161 0.17 1.12 11.14
N TYR A 162 0.92 0.30 11.90
CA TYR A 162 2.27 0.67 12.30
C TYR A 162 3.17 0.89 11.07
N CYS A 163 3.14 -0.04 10.13
CA CYS A 163 3.92 0.07 8.90
C CYS A 163 3.49 1.28 8.07
N LEU A 164 2.19 1.54 7.96
CA LEU A 164 1.66 2.67 7.21
C LEU A 164 2.08 4.02 7.85
N ASP A 165 2.00 4.14 9.17
CA ASP A 165 2.46 5.32 9.89
C ASP A 165 3.98 5.58 9.69
N ARG A 166 4.79 4.51 9.48
CA ARG A 166 6.23 4.65 9.20
C ARG A 166 6.53 5.13 7.79
N PHE A 167 5.61 4.95 6.84
CA PHE A 167 5.77 5.50 5.50
C PHE A 167 5.73 7.03 5.50
N ASP A 168 5.05 7.67 6.44
CA ASP A 168 5.02 9.13 6.55
C ASP A 168 6.43 9.73 6.79
N ASP A 169 7.38 8.91 7.25
CA ASP A 169 8.79 9.29 7.44
C ASP A 169 9.67 9.04 6.20
N PHE A 170 9.11 8.50 5.12
CA PHE A 170 9.86 8.22 3.89
C PHE A 170 10.34 9.51 3.24
N GLN A 171 11.65 9.64 3.07
CA GLN A 171 12.30 10.78 2.42
C GLN A 171 13.15 10.26 1.26
N PRO A 172 12.70 10.36 0.01
CA PRO A 172 13.47 9.90 -1.13
C PRO A 172 14.73 10.74 -1.32
N THR A 173 15.81 10.07 -1.72
CA THR A 173 17.11 10.71 -1.93
C THR A 173 17.24 11.36 -3.30
N ASN A 174 16.46 10.90 -4.29
CA ASN A 174 16.45 11.43 -5.64
C ASN A 174 15.47 12.60 -5.77
N SER A 175 15.99 13.81 -5.80
CA SER A 175 15.25 15.06 -5.78
C SER A 175 14.59 15.47 -7.12
N ASP A 176 14.45 14.59 -8.10
CA ASP A 176 13.65 14.85 -9.31
C ASP A 176 12.12 14.84 -9.04
N LEU A 177 11.76 15.17 -7.80
CA LEU A 177 10.40 15.42 -7.33
C LEU A 177 9.78 16.71 -7.90
N SER A 178 10.43 17.39 -8.84
CA SER A 178 9.97 18.68 -9.38
C SER A 178 8.62 18.62 -10.11
N THR A 179 8.03 17.44 -10.26
CA THR A 179 6.71 17.25 -10.85
C THR A 179 5.67 16.65 -9.88
N MET A 180 6.06 16.34 -8.65
CA MET A 180 5.15 15.82 -7.64
C MET A 180 4.71 16.94 -6.70
N ASP A 181 3.43 17.30 -6.71
CA ASP A 181 2.78 18.01 -5.60
C ASP A 181 2.62 17.02 -4.42
N VAL A 182 3.75 16.59 -3.87
CA VAL A 182 3.76 15.72 -2.69
C VAL A 182 3.56 16.63 -1.48
N HIS A 183 2.38 16.61 -0.91
CA HIS A 183 2.17 17.09 0.45
C HIS A 183 2.85 16.13 1.42
N TRP A 184 4.18 16.25 1.52
CA TRP A 184 4.91 15.68 2.65
C TRP A 184 4.40 16.37 3.92
N GLY A 185 4.11 15.58 4.94
CA GLY A 185 3.68 16.12 6.23
C GLY A 185 4.60 17.23 6.71
N ASP A 186 4.05 18.13 7.53
CA ASP A 186 4.67 19.35 8.04
C ASP A 186 6.17 19.16 8.30
N PRO A 187 7.07 19.90 7.59
CA PRO A 187 8.53 19.78 7.77
C PRO A 187 9.02 20.12 9.18
N ASP A 188 8.16 20.65 10.05
CA ASP A 188 8.47 20.91 11.45
C ASP A 188 8.31 19.68 12.37
N SER A 189 7.83 18.53 11.84
CA SER A 189 7.74 17.27 12.59
C SER A 189 8.99 16.39 12.38
N ILE A 190 10.18 16.90 12.70
CA ILE A 190 11.39 16.07 12.76
C ILE A 190 11.29 15.18 14.01
N ILE A 191 10.79 13.96 13.84
CA ILE A 191 10.87 12.92 14.87
C ILE A 191 12.06 12.04 14.55
N SER A 192 13.02 12.04 15.46
CA SER A 192 14.22 11.20 15.38
C SER A 192 13.85 9.72 15.35
N PHE A 193 14.45 8.98 14.40
CA PHE A 193 14.42 7.52 14.36
C PHE A 193 14.66 6.92 15.73
N GLY A 194 13.74 6.11 16.24
CA GLY A 194 14.05 5.24 17.39
C GLY A 194 13.04 5.14 18.52
N SER A 195 11.85 5.73 18.45
CA SER A 195 10.85 5.50 19.51
C SER A 195 9.48 5.18 18.94
N ALA A 196 8.81 4.17 19.50
CA ALA A 196 7.36 4.10 19.40
C ALA A 196 6.81 5.48 19.78
N TYR A 197 5.81 5.95 19.08
CA TYR A 197 5.17 7.25 19.33
C TYR A 197 4.91 7.44 20.83
N SER A 198 5.18 8.64 21.33
CA SER A 198 4.85 9.01 22.69
C SER A 198 3.32 9.00 22.86
N LYS A 199 2.88 8.98 24.11
CA LYS A 199 1.45 9.09 24.41
C LYS A 199 0.83 10.34 23.80
N GLU A 200 1.58 11.45 23.85
CA GLU A 200 1.18 12.75 23.33
C GLU A 200 1.04 12.74 21.80
N GLU A 201 1.93 12.05 21.11
CA GLU A 201 1.89 11.89 19.65
C GLU A 201 0.68 11.05 19.21
N TYR A 202 0.40 9.94 19.90
CA TYR A 202 -0.83 9.18 19.64
C TYR A 202 -2.09 10.04 19.84
N VAL A 203 -2.14 10.87 20.88
CA VAL A 203 -3.26 11.78 21.13
C VAL A 203 -3.38 12.80 20.00
N ALA A 204 -2.27 13.37 19.54
CA ALA A 204 -2.27 14.34 18.44
C ALA A 204 -2.76 13.70 17.12
N LYS A 205 -2.32 12.48 16.79
CA LYS A 205 -2.81 11.71 15.64
C LYS A 205 -4.32 11.45 15.75
N ALA A 206 -4.80 11.06 16.93
CA ALA A 206 -6.24 10.86 17.16
C ALA A 206 -7.05 12.14 16.94
N GLU A 207 -6.55 13.28 17.44
CA GLU A 207 -7.20 14.58 17.25
C GLU A 207 -7.30 14.96 15.78
N ASN A 208 -6.27 14.67 14.97
CA ASN A 208 -6.30 14.90 13.54
C ASN A 208 -7.36 14.01 12.86
N CYS A 209 -7.42 12.72 13.19
CA CYS A 209 -8.46 11.84 12.67
C CYS A 209 -9.87 12.32 13.02
N TYR A 210 -10.09 12.80 14.23
CA TYR A 210 -11.40 13.36 14.62
C TYR A 210 -11.74 14.65 13.85
N LYS A 211 -10.75 15.49 13.57
CA LYS A 211 -10.97 16.69 12.72
C LYS A 211 -11.36 16.31 11.29
N GLU A 212 -10.74 15.27 10.73
CA GLU A 212 -11.14 14.77 9.41
C GLU A 212 -12.55 14.17 9.44
N ALA A 213 -12.87 13.35 10.45
CA ALA A 213 -14.22 12.83 10.64
C ALA A 213 -15.28 13.97 10.68
N ASP A 214 -15.00 15.05 11.42
CA ASP A 214 -15.90 16.20 11.51
C ASP A 214 -16.10 16.90 10.16
N LYS A 215 -15.05 16.98 9.32
CA LYS A 215 -15.19 17.54 7.95
C LYS A 215 -16.18 16.74 7.11
N TYR A 216 -16.07 15.40 7.14
CA TYR A 216 -16.97 14.52 6.42
C TYR A 216 -18.40 14.57 6.99
N TYR A 217 -18.58 14.64 8.31
CA TYR A 217 -19.91 14.88 8.89
C TYR A 217 -20.55 16.17 8.43
N VAL A 218 -19.77 17.26 8.38
CA VAL A 218 -20.27 18.58 7.89
C VAL A 218 -20.61 18.50 6.41
N LYS A 219 -19.82 17.78 5.62
CA LYS A 219 -20.07 17.58 4.19
C LYS A 219 -21.36 16.77 3.98
N ALA A 220 -21.51 15.65 4.67
CA ALA A 220 -22.72 14.85 4.63
C ALA A 220 -24.01 15.60 4.97
N GLN A 221 -23.94 16.62 5.85
CA GLN A 221 -25.10 17.47 6.17
C GLN A 221 -25.50 18.41 5.04
N ARG A 222 -24.59 18.72 4.12
CA ARG A 222 -24.82 19.65 3.00
C ARG A 222 -25.20 18.94 1.71
N ASP A 223 -24.98 17.63 1.63
CA ASP A 223 -25.27 16.85 0.43
C ASP A 223 -26.77 16.57 0.28
N ASP A 224 -27.30 16.94 -0.85
CA ASP A 224 -28.72 16.71 -1.22
C ASP A 224 -28.97 15.30 -1.73
N LYS A 225 -27.92 14.59 -2.20
CA LYS A 225 -28.04 13.24 -2.72
C LYS A 225 -27.78 12.22 -1.62
N ALA A 226 -28.70 11.23 -1.52
CA ALA A 226 -28.60 10.19 -0.48
C ALA A 226 -27.34 9.31 -0.61
N SER A 227 -26.86 9.05 -1.85
CA SER A 227 -25.64 8.29 -2.10
C SER A 227 -24.39 9.01 -1.57
N ASP A 228 -24.27 10.30 -1.88
CA ASP A 228 -23.12 11.11 -1.51
C ASP A 228 -23.08 11.30 0.01
N LYS A 229 -24.25 11.54 0.60
CA LYS A 229 -24.40 11.59 2.06
C LYS A 229 -24.01 10.29 2.75
N ALA A 230 -24.42 9.14 2.20
CA ALA A 230 -24.06 7.83 2.77
C ALA A 230 -22.56 7.59 2.69
N HIS A 231 -21.93 7.93 1.56
CA HIS A 231 -20.49 7.84 1.38
C HIS A 231 -19.74 8.72 2.40
N ASP A 232 -20.12 9.99 2.54
CA ASP A 232 -19.44 10.89 3.47
C ASP A 232 -19.62 10.48 4.94
N LEU A 233 -20.77 9.92 5.31
CA LEU A 233 -20.97 9.36 6.66
C LEU A 233 -20.07 8.14 6.89
N GLU A 234 -19.90 7.28 5.90
CA GLU A 234 -19.00 6.13 5.98
C GLU A 234 -17.54 6.58 6.18
N GLN A 235 -17.08 7.58 5.42
CA GLN A 235 -15.75 8.16 5.59
C GLN A 235 -15.57 8.76 7.00
N ALA A 236 -16.55 9.53 7.48
CA ALA A 236 -16.52 10.07 8.83
C ALA A 236 -16.37 8.98 9.90
N GLU A 237 -17.09 7.86 9.76
CA GLU A 237 -16.98 6.73 10.69
C GLU A 237 -15.63 6.01 10.62
N LYS A 238 -15.02 5.90 9.43
CA LYS A 238 -13.68 5.34 9.25
C LYS A 238 -12.64 6.19 9.99
N TRP A 239 -12.65 7.49 9.76
CA TRP A 239 -11.75 8.42 10.44
C TRP A 239 -11.92 8.41 11.96
N ARG A 240 -13.16 8.37 12.43
CA ARG A 240 -13.44 8.30 13.87
C ARG A 240 -12.88 7.02 14.50
N ARG A 241 -13.07 5.87 13.84
CA ARG A 241 -12.55 4.57 14.30
C ARG A 241 -11.02 4.60 14.40
N ARG A 242 -10.34 5.17 13.39
CA ARG A 242 -8.89 5.35 13.42
C ARG A 242 -8.43 6.24 14.58
N GLY A 243 -9.14 7.32 14.85
CA GLY A 243 -8.89 8.15 16.03
C GLY A 243 -9.04 7.38 17.35
N ASP A 244 -10.08 6.56 17.48
CA ASP A 244 -10.30 5.72 18.65
C ASP A 244 -9.17 4.69 18.85
N GLU A 245 -8.60 4.14 17.76
CA GLU A 245 -7.45 3.24 17.79
C GLU A 245 -6.19 3.94 18.33
N TYR A 246 -5.91 5.15 17.86
CA TYR A 246 -4.79 5.94 18.39
C TYR A 246 -4.96 6.28 19.87
N ILE A 247 -6.15 6.64 20.32
CA ILE A 247 -6.45 6.83 21.74
C ILE A 247 -6.22 5.55 22.54
N ASN A 248 -6.60 4.39 22.00
CA ASN A 248 -6.36 3.12 22.67
C ASN A 248 -4.87 2.82 22.76
N LYS A 249 -4.09 3.01 21.68
CA LYS A 249 -2.63 2.87 21.66
C LYS A 249 -1.97 3.80 22.70
N SER A 250 -2.43 5.05 22.82
CA SER A 250 -1.90 6.01 23.79
C SER A 250 -2.02 5.57 25.27
N LYS A 251 -2.98 4.70 25.59
CA LYS A 251 -3.19 4.17 26.95
C LYS A 251 -2.11 3.15 27.35
N TYR A 252 -1.50 2.49 26.38
CA TYR A 252 -0.52 1.42 26.61
C TYR A 252 0.93 1.91 26.50
N THR A 253 1.20 3.10 26.00
CA THR A 253 2.55 3.69 25.87
C THR A 253 3.12 4.27 27.15
N GLY A 254 2.39 4.27 28.26
CA GLY A 254 2.79 4.85 29.55
C GLY A 254 3.27 3.87 30.64
N ASN A 255 3.40 2.58 30.34
CA ASN A 255 3.74 1.54 31.30
C ASN A 255 5.11 0.88 31.03
N LYS A 256 6.15 1.68 30.75
CA LYS A 256 7.55 1.21 30.83
C LYS A 256 8.33 2.03 31.83
#